data_0b3bc39fa0d688fcc5127bb1cca5486a
#
_entry.id   0b3bc39fa0d688fcc5127bb1cca5486a
#
_cell.length_a   1.000
_cell.length_b   1.000
_cell.length_c   1.000
_cell.angle_alpha   90.00
_cell.angle_beta   90.00
_cell.angle_gamma   90.00
#
_symmetry.space_group_name_H-M   'P 1'
#
loop_
_entity.id
_entity.type
_entity.pdbx_description
1 polymer ?
#
loop_
_entity_poly.entity_id
_entity_poly.type
_entity_poly.pdbx_seq_one_letter_code
_entity_poly.pdbx_strand_id
1 'polypeptide(L)'
;MMDRSARLRQLLEQPGTFVKWLVFAGISGVLCGGVATAFYYAFDAVTGLRDANPWLLWLLPLGGVAIVLLYRVCGMEGDRGTNFVLVAVREDQPLRLRTAPLVFAATMLTHLCGGSSGREGAILQIGGSISSKVGRWMRRGDKDRRIIPMCGLSAAVCAL
;
A
#
# COMPACT_ATOMS: atom_id res chain seq x y z
N MET A 1 -10.16 18.68 31.29
CA MET A 1 -8.94 17.84 31.30
C MET A 1 -9.36 16.42 31.69
N MET A 2 -9.68 15.56 30.73
CA MET A 2 -10.21 14.21 30.99
C MET A 2 -9.05 13.31 31.40
N ASP A 3 -9.19 12.69 32.57
CA ASP A 3 -8.16 11.85 33.22
C ASP A 3 -7.74 10.70 32.30
N ARG A 4 -6.42 10.54 32.08
CA ARG A 4 -5.81 9.46 31.29
C ARG A 4 -6.19 8.08 31.81
N SER A 5 -6.39 7.96 33.11
CA SER A 5 -6.79 6.72 33.79
C SER A 5 -8.21 6.30 33.46
N ALA A 6 -9.13 7.25 33.27
CA ALA A 6 -10.52 6.96 32.86
C ALA A 6 -10.60 6.45 31.40
N ARG A 7 -9.77 6.97 30.48
CA ARG A 7 -9.70 6.48 29.10
C ARG A 7 -9.11 5.08 29.01
N LEU A 8 -8.08 4.78 29.79
CA LEU A 8 -7.50 3.43 29.85
C LEU A 8 -8.49 2.41 30.41
N ARG A 9 -9.28 2.76 31.42
CA ARG A 9 -10.34 1.88 31.96
C ARG A 9 -11.44 1.63 30.95
N GLN A 10 -11.89 2.64 30.20
CA GLN A 10 -12.87 2.45 29.13
C GLN A 10 -12.38 1.54 27.99
N LEU A 11 -11.08 1.57 27.66
CA LEU A 11 -10.48 0.67 26.68
C LEU A 11 -10.37 -0.78 27.20
N LEU A 12 -10.14 -0.96 28.51
CA LEU A 12 -10.05 -2.27 29.16
C LEU A 12 -11.44 -2.89 29.43
N GLU A 13 -12.50 -2.09 29.50
CA GLU A 13 -13.87 -2.56 29.74
C GLU A 13 -14.58 -3.12 28.47
N GLN A 14 -13.94 -3.03 27.29
CA GLN A 14 -14.46 -3.64 26.06
C GLN A 14 -13.48 -4.67 25.46
N PRO A 15 -13.28 -5.83 26.12
CA PRO A 15 -12.35 -6.85 25.66
C PRO A 15 -12.67 -7.34 24.22
N GLY A 16 -13.94 -7.36 23.84
CA GLY A 16 -14.36 -7.73 22.49
C GLY A 16 -13.88 -6.76 21.40
N THR A 17 -13.78 -5.48 21.69
CA THR A 17 -13.27 -4.48 20.75
C THR A 17 -11.76 -4.60 20.60
N PHE A 18 -11.04 -4.83 21.69
CA PHE A 18 -9.59 -5.03 21.68
C PHE A 18 -9.20 -6.27 20.85
N VAL A 19 -9.86 -7.40 21.10
CA VAL A 19 -9.61 -8.65 20.35
C VAL A 19 -9.90 -8.45 18.85
N LYS A 20 -10.98 -7.77 18.50
CA LYS A 20 -11.30 -7.45 17.09
C LYS A 20 -10.20 -6.62 16.41
N TRP A 21 -9.64 -5.63 17.10
CA TRP A 21 -8.53 -4.82 16.56
C TRP A 21 -7.25 -5.63 16.44
N LEU A 22 -6.98 -6.52 17.40
CA LEU A 22 -5.81 -7.39 17.37
C LEU A 22 -5.87 -8.38 16.19
N VAL A 23 -7.02 -9.00 15.96
CA VAL A 23 -7.25 -9.87 14.80
C VAL A 23 -7.12 -9.09 13.48
N PHE A 24 -7.70 -7.88 13.42
CA PHE A 24 -7.56 -7.03 12.24
C PHE A 24 -6.09 -6.67 11.95
N ALA A 25 -5.35 -6.26 12.99
CA ALA A 25 -3.93 -5.92 12.88
C ALA A 25 -3.10 -7.14 12.43
N GLY A 26 -3.39 -8.32 12.96
CA GLY A 26 -2.73 -9.57 12.57
C GLY A 26 -2.98 -9.92 11.10
N ILE A 27 -4.23 -9.95 10.67
CA ILE A 27 -4.59 -10.25 9.27
C ILE A 27 -3.99 -9.20 8.32
N SER A 28 -4.17 -7.93 8.64
CA SER A 28 -3.64 -6.83 7.83
C SER A 28 -2.11 -6.86 7.78
N GLY A 29 -1.45 -7.14 8.91
CA GLY A 29 0.01 -7.26 9.01
C GLY A 29 0.55 -8.40 8.15
N VAL A 30 -0.04 -9.59 8.23
CA VAL A 30 0.38 -10.76 7.43
C VAL A 30 0.19 -10.50 5.94
N LEU A 31 -0.95 -9.95 5.53
CA LEU A 31 -1.22 -9.66 4.12
C LEU A 31 -0.31 -8.56 3.57
N CYS A 32 -0.19 -7.44 4.28
CA CYS A 32 0.66 -6.34 3.85
C CYS A 32 2.14 -6.73 3.89
N GLY A 33 2.58 -7.44 4.94
CA GLY A 33 3.95 -7.94 5.06
C GLY A 33 4.29 -8.95 3.98
N GLY A 34 3.41 -9.90 3.69
CA GLY A 34 3.60 -10.87 2.61
C GLY A 34 3.74 -10.20 1.24
N VAL A 35 2.89 -9.22 0.94
CA VAL A 35 2.99 -8.48 -0.33
C VAL A 35 4.23 -7.59 -0.37
N ALA A 36 4.61 -6.96 0.74
CA ALA A 36 5.84 -6.17 0.82
C ALA A 36 7.09 -7.03 0.65
N THR A 37 7.12 -8.23 1.23
CA THR A 37 8.20 -9.20 1.03
C THR A 37 8.28 -9.65 -0.44
N ALA A 38 7.15 -9.96 -1.06
CA ALA A 38 7.10 -10.28 -2.49
C ALA A 38 7.59 -9.12 -3.36
N PHE A 39 7.22 -7.89 -2.99
CA PHE A 39 7.71 -6.67 -3.65
C PHE A 39 9.23 -6.53 -3.54
N TYR A 40 9.78 -6.78 -2.35
CA TYR A 40 11.22 -6.73 -2.11
C TYR A 40 11.99 -7.71 -3.01
N TYR A 41 11.60 -8.98 -3.04
CA TYR A 41 12.26 -9.99 -3.87
C TYR A 41 12.10 -9.71 -5.37
N ALA A 42 10.92 -9.27 -5.80
CA ALA A 42 10.70 -8.89 -7.19
C ALA A 42 11.58 -7.70 -7.59
N PHE A 43 11.70 -6.73 -6.69
CA PHE A 43 12.55 -5.56 -6.89
C PHE A 43 14.02 -5.92 -7.01
N ASP A 44 14.52 -6.78 -6.13
CA ASP A 44 15.91 -7.27 -6.15
C ASP A 44 16.21 -8.03 -7.45
N ALA A 45 15.31 -8.93 -7.85
CA ALA A 45 15.44 -9.67 -9.11
C ALA A 45 15.48 -8.76 -10.34
N VAL A 46 14.59 -7.76 -10.39
CA VAL A 46 14.52 -6.81 -11.51
C VAL A 46 15.77 -5.92 -11.57
N THR A 47 16.28 -5.50 -10.42
CA THR A 47 17.51 -4.70 -10.33
C THR A 47 18.72 -5.51 -10.77
N GLY A 48 18.82 -6.76 -10.31
CA GLY A 48 19.88 -7.68 -10.74
C GLY A 48 19.85 -7.96 -12.25
N LEU A 49 18.66 -8.11 -12.82
CA LEU A 49 18.48 -8.29 -14.26
C LEU A 49 18.96 -7.07 -15.06
N ARG A 50 18.65 -5.87 -14.58
CA ARG A 50 19.11 -4.62 -15.17
C ARG A 50 20.62 -4.49 -15.10
N ASP A 51 21.23 -4.82 -13.97
CA ASP A 51 22.68 -4.69 -13.77
C ASP A 51 23.43 -5.67 -14.67
N ALA A 52 22.87 -6.84 -14.94
CA ALA A 52 23.40 -7.80 -15.91
C ALA A 52 23.23 -7.34 -17.38
N ASN A 53 22.29 -6.41 -17.65
CA ASN A 53 21.95 -5.99 -19.00
C ASN A 53 21.86 -4.46 -19.13
N PRO A 54 22.96 -3.71 -19.20
CA PRO A 54 22.97 -2.25 -19.24
C PRO A 54 22.20 -1.64 -20.40
N TRP A 55 22.03 -2.38 -21.50
CA TRP A 55 21.28 -1.92 -22.68
C TRP A 55 19.79 -1.69 -22.40
N LEU A 56 19.22 -2.26 -21.31
CA LEU A 56 17.85 -2.03 -20.89
C LEU A 56 17.54 -0.54 -20.58
N LEU A 57 18.56 0.25 -20.30
CA LEU A 57 18.44 1.69 -20.10
C LEU A 57 17.87 2.40 -21.35
N TRP A 58 18.21 1.94 -22.54
CA TRP A 58 17.69 2.50 -23.79
C TRP A 58 16.20 2.24 -24.01
N LEU A 59 15.64 1.27 -23.28
CA LEU A 59 14.20 0.97 -23.30
C LEU A 59 13.39 1.88 -22.36
N LEU A 60 14.01 2.80 -21.62
CA LEU A 60 13.32 3.71 -20.71
C LEU A 60 12.13 4.44 -21.35
N PRO A 61 12.24 5.03 -22.56
CA PRO A 61 11.10 5.68 -23.22
C PRO A 61 9.95 4.71 -23.51
N LEU A 62 10.28 3.51 -23.98
CA LEU A 62 9.29 2.44 -24.23
C LEU A 62 8.62 1.98 -22.95
N GLY A 63 9.40 1.85 -21.86
CA GLY A 63 8.88 1.55 -20.52
C GLY A 63 7.88 2.61 -20.06
N GLY A 64 8.18 3.89 -20.26
CA GLY A 64 7.28 4.98 -19.96
C GLY A 64 5.95 4.89 -20.71
N VAL A 65 6.01 4.64 -22.03
CA VAL A 65 4.81 4.44 -22.85
C VAL A 65 4.01 3.23 -22.39
N ALA A 66 4.68 2.11 -22.08
CA ALA A 66 4.03 0.91 -21.57
C ALA A 66 3.30 1.16 -20.24
N ILE A 67 3.88 1.94 -19.33
CA ILE A 67 3.25 2.32 -18.06
C ILE A 67 1.98 3.16 -18.33
N VAL A 68 2.07 4.17 -19.21
CA VAL A 68 0.91 4.99 -19.56
C VAL A 68 -0.21 4.14 -20.16
N LEU A 69 0.12 3.22 -21.08
CA LEU A 69 -0.84 2.29 -21.64
C LEU A 69 -1.46 1.37 -20.58
N LEU A 70 -0.65 0.87 -19.64
CA LEU A 70 -1.12 0.04 -18.54
C LEU A 70 -2.15 0.79 -17.68
N TYR A 71 -1.89 2.05 -17.33
CA TYR A 71 -2.82 2.90 -16.58
C TYR A 71 -4.11 3.18 -17.37
N ARG A 72 -3.98 3.41 -18.68
CA ARG A 72 -5.12 3.60 -19.59
C ARG A 72 -6.03 2.38 -19.66
N VAL A 73 -5.45 1.21 -19.94
CA VAL A 73 -6.20 -0.05 -20.04
C VAL A 73 -6.91 -0.38 -18.72
N CYS A 74 -6.27 -0.08 -17.57
CA CYS A 74 -6.88 -0.27 -16.26
C CYS A 74 -7.92 0.81 -15.89
N GLY A 75 -8.12 1.84 -16.72
CA GLY A 75 -9.06 2.94 -16.46
C GLY A 75 -8.68 3.78 -15.25
N MET A 76 -7.37 3.96 -15.00
CA MET A 76 -6.84 4.66 -13.84
C MET A 76 -6.02 5.89 -14.21
N GLU A 77 -6.39 6.57 -15.30
CA GLU A 77 -5.69 7.77 -15.81
C GLU A 77 -5.68 8.94 -14.81
N GLY A 78 -6.62 8.97 -13.86
CA GLY A 78 -6.72 9.99 -12.82
C GLY A 78 -6.08 9.61 -11.49
N ASP A 79 -5.22 8.58 -11.43
CA ASP A 79 -4.55 8.21 -10.20
C ASP A 79 -3.51 9.28 -9.80
N ARG A 80 -3.73 9.89 -8.64
CA ARG A 80 -2.92 10.99 -8.13
C ARG A 80 -1.68 10.50 -7.36
N GLY A 81 -1.34 9.21 -7.48
CA GLY A 81 -0.17 8.62 -6.84
C GLY A 81 -0.23 8.63 -5.31
N THR A 82 0.94 8.65 -4.67
CA THR A 82 1.07 8.58 -3.20
C THR A 82 0.35 9.72 -2.47
N ASN A 83 0.30 10.92 -3.06
CA ASN A 83 -0.44 12.04 -2.49
C ASN A 83 -1.93 11.74 -2.32
N PHE A 84 -2.51 10.96 -3.24
CA PHE A 84 -3.91 10.55 -3.13
C PHE A 84 -4.14 9.64 -1.92
N VAL A 85 -3.19 8.77 -1.59
CA VAL A 85 -3.31 7.90 -0.40
C VAL A 85 -3.36 8.74 0.88
N LEU A 86 -2.50 9.76 0.98
CA LEU A 86 -2.49 10.67 2.13
C LEU A 86 -3.77 11.50 2.23
N VAL A 87 -4.27 11.99 1.09
CA VAL A 87 -5.54 12.72 1.04
C VAL A 87 -6.71 11.79 1.34
N ALA A 88 -6.73 10.58 0.79
CA ALA A 88 -7.78 9.59 1.02
C ALA A 88 -7.90 9.19 2.49
N VAL A 89 -6.77 9.08 3.21
CA VAL A 89 -6.77 8.83 4.66
C VAL A 89 -7.34 10.04 5.43
N ARG A 90 -7.08 11.27 4.99
CA ARG A 90 -7.59 12.49 5.63
C ARG A 90 -9.08 12.73 5.34
N GLU A 91 -9.50 12.51 4.10
CA GLU A 91 -10.84 12.81 3.60
C GLU A 91 -11.79 11.61 3.61
N ASP A 92 -11.36 10.47 4.17
CA ASP A 92 -12.15 9.23 4.26
C ASP A 92 -12.57 8.67 2.89
N GLN A 93 -11.74 8.90 1.86
CA GLN A 93 -12.01 8.38 0.52
C GLN A 93 -11.60 6.91 0.39
N PRO A 94 -12.39 6.08 -0.30
CA PRO A 94 -12.08 4.65 -0.45
C PRO A 94 -10.87 4.46 -1.38
N LEU A 95 -9.81 3.84 -0.87
CA LEU A 95 -8.69 3.38 -1.69
C LEU A 95 -9.12 2.20 -2.55
N ARG A 96 -8.77 2.26 -3.84
CA ARG A 96 -9.10 1.21 -4.81
C ARG A 96 -8.07 0.08 -4.74
N LEU A 97 -8.51 -1.16 -4.55
CA LEU A 97 -7.60 -2.31 -4.52
C LEU A 97 -6.84 -2.51 -5.83
N ARG A 98 -7.42 -2.08 -6.97
CA ARG A 98 -6.80 -2.17 -8.30
C ARG A 98 -5.51 -1.36 -8.41
N THR A 99 -5.33 -0.33 -7.56
CA THR A 99 -4.10 0.47 -7.50
C THR A 99 -2.88 -0.38 -7.09
N ALA A 100 -3.05 -1.33 -6.18
CA ALA A 100 -1.95 -2.14 -5.66
C ALA A 100 -1.18 -2.93 -6.74
N PRO A 101 -1.82 -3.79 -7.57
CA PRO A 101 -1.11 -4.53 -8.61
C PRO A 101 -0.58 -3.60 -9.73
N LEU A 102 -1.30 -2.51 -10.01
CA LEU A 102 -0.91 -1.57 -11.04
C LEU A 102 0.38 -0.83 -10.67
N VAL A 103 0.44 -0.30 -9.45
CA VAL A 103 1.64 0.38 -8.92
C VAL A 103 2.80 -0.59 -8.79
N PHE A 104 2.54 -1.83 -8.37
CA PHE A 104 3.55 -2.89 -8.32
C PHE A 104 4.18 -3.10 -9.70
N ALA A 105 3.37 -3.36 -10.73
CA ALA A 105 3.84 -3.60 -12.08
C ALA A 105 4.57 -2.38 -12.67
N ALA A 106 4.01 -1.18 -12.50
CA ALA A 106 4.61 0.06 -12.99
C ALA A 106 5.97 0.33 -12.33
N THR A 107 6.10 0.08 -11.03
CA THR A 107 7.37 0.23 -10.31
C THR A 107 8.42 -0.76 -10.79
N MET A 108 8.05 -2.03 -10.97
CA MET A 108 8.96 -3.05 -11.51
C MET A 108 9.43 -2.70 -12.92
N LEU A 109 8.51 -2.27 -13.79
CA LEU A 109 8.84 -1.88 -15.15
C LEU A 109 9.76 -0.66 -15.20
N THR A 110 9.51 0.34 -14.34
CA THR A 110 10.37 1.52 -14.23
C THR A 110 11.80 1.14 -13.86
N HIS A 111 11.97 0.28 -12.84
CA HIS A 111 13.29 -0.14 -12.38
C HIS A 111 14.00 -1.05 -13.38
N LEU A 112 13.27 -1.90 -14.09
CA LEU A 112 13.81 -2.72 -15.16
C LEU A 112 14.44 -1.87 -16.28
N CYS A 113 13.78 -0.78 -16.64
CA CYS A 113 14.28 0.16 -17.64
C CYS A 113 15.32 1.16 -17.09
N GLY A 114 15.74 1.03 -15.82
CA GLY A 114 16.74 1.91 -15.21
C GLY A 114 16.23 3.24 -14.69
N GLY A 115 14.91 3.44 -14.65
CA GLY A 115 14.30 4.61 -14.03
C GLY A 115 14.35 4.52 -12.49
N SER A 116 14.35 5.67 -11.82
CA SER A 116 14.30 5.77 -10.35
C SER A 116 12.89 6.13 -9.90
N SER A 117 12.15 5.16 -9.42
CA SER A 117 10.84 5.35 -8.81
C SER A 117 10.93 5.07 -7.31
N GLY A 118 10.31 5.92 -6.48
CA GLY A 118 10.36 5.75 -5.02
C GLY A 118 9.66 4.46 -4.56
N ARG A 119 10.43 3.54 -3.98
CA ARG A 119 9.92 2.28 -3.42
C ARG A 119 8.91 2.50 -2.31
N GLU A 120 9.19 3.46 -1.45
CA GLU A 120 8.34 3.82 -0.32
C GLU A 120 6.92 4.23 -0.75
N GLY A 121 6.83 5.08 -1.78
CA GLY A 121 5.54 5.52 -2.32
C GLY A 121 4.71 4.38 -2.88
N ALA A 122 5.34 3.44 -3.57
CA ALA A 122 4.67 2.25 -4.10
C ALA A 122 4.11 1.36 -2.98
N ILE A 123 4.94 1.06 -1.99
CA ILE A 123 4.54 0.18 -0.89
C ILE A 123 3.45 0.80 -0.01
N LEU A 124 3.48 2.13 0.18
CA LEU A 124 2.41 2.85 0.87
C LEU A 124 1.06 2.69 0.15
N GLN A 125 1.03 2.86 -1.18
CA GLN A 125 -0.19 2.69 -1.97
C GLN A 125 -0.71 1.25 -1.90
N ILE A 126 0.18 0.28 -1.96
CA ILE A 126 -0.14 -1.15 -1.87
C ILE A 126 -0.72 -1.47 -0.49
N GLY A 127 -0.02 -1.12 0.59
CA GLY A 127 -0.44 -1.39 1.96
C GLY A 127 -1.76 -0.72 2.33
N GLY A 128 -1.93 0.56 1.97
CA GLY A 128 -3.16 1.30 2.19
C GLY A 128 -4.36 0.72 1.44
N SER A 129 -4.15 0.26 0.20
CA SER A 129 -5.21 -0.35 -0.61
C SER A 129 -5.65 -1.71 -0.07
N ILE A 130 -4.70 -2.54 0.36
CA ILE A 130 -4.97 -3.88 0.93
C ILE A 130 -5.72 -3.73 2.26
N SER A 131 -5.22 -2.93 3.19
CA SER A 131 -5.86 -2.77 4.50
C SER A 131 -7.25 -2.14 4.39
N SER A 132 -7.45 -1.19 3.47
CA SER A 132 -8.79 -0.64 3.19
C SER A 132 -9.77 -1.71 2.70
N LYS A 133 -9.31 -2.68 1.92
CA LYS A 133 -10.14 -3.80 1.48
C LYS A 133 -10.45 -4.76 2.63
N VAL A 134 -9.44 -5.10 3.45
CA VAL A 134 -9.61 -5.95 4.64
C VAL A 134 -10.59 -5.30 5.63
N GLY A 135 -10.46 -4.01 5.88
CA GLY A 135 -11.37 -3.27 6.75
C GLY A 135 -12.83 -3.29 6.27
N ARG A 136 -13.03 -3.14 4.96
CA ARG A 136 -14.38 -3.27 4.36
C ARG A 136 -14.94 -4.69 4.48
N TRP A 137 -14.11 -5.70 4.28
CA TRP A 137 -14.52 -7.10 4.42
C TRP A 137 -14.92 -7.44 5.86
N MET A 138 -14.22 -6.87 6.85
CA MET A 138 -14.54 -7.05 8.26
C MET A 138 -15.71 -6.17 8.74
N ARG A 139 -16.42 -5.49 7.85
CA ARG A 139 -17.57 -4.61 8.15
C ARG A 139 -17.30 -3.61 9.27
N ARG A 140 -16.12 -2.98 9.25
CA ARG A 140 -15.76 -1.96 10.22
C ARG A 140 -16.63 -0.71 10.03
N GLY A 141 -16.99 -0.10 11.16
CA GLY A 141 -17.82 1.11 11.18
C GLY A 141 -17.12 2.32 10.57
N ASP A 142 -17.89 3.35 10.24
CA ASP A 142 -17.39 4.58 9.60
C ASP A 142 -16.32 5.29 10.43
N LYS A 143 -16.36 5.17 11.75
CA LYS A 143 -15.36 5.77 12.66
C LYS A 143 -13.97 5.15 12.50
N ASP A 144 -13.88 3.91 12.05
CA ASP A 144 -12.64 3.14 11.93
C ASP A 144 -11.98 3.33 10.56
N ARG A 145 -12.67 3.90 9.58
CA ARG A 145 -12.20 4.03 8.19
C ARG A 145 -10.88 4.75 8.02
N ARG A 146 -10.58 5.71 8.89
CA ARG A 146 -9.30 6.45 8.86
C ARG A 146 -8.15 5.67 9.45
N ILE A 147 -8.41 4.87 10.48
CA ILE A 147 -7.37 4.10 11.20
C ILE A 147 -6.94 2.88 10.39
N ILE A 148 -7.87 2.25 9.69
CA ILE A 148 -7.65 1.04 8.92
C ILE A 148 -6.53 1.17 7.86
N PRO A 149 -6.55 2.17 6.96
CA PRO A 149 -5.46 2.36 6.00
C PRO A 149 -4.12 2.64 6.68
N MET A 150 -4.10 3.38 7.81
CA MET A 150 -2.87 3.67 8.53
C MET A 150 -2.19 2.40 9.05
N CYS A 151 -2.95 1.41 9.53
CA CYS A 151 -2.40 0.12 9.95
C CYS A 151 -1.69 -0.60 8.79
N GLY A 152 -2.29 -0.58 7.59
CA GLY A 152 -1.68 -1.19 6.42
C GLY A 152 -0.47 -0.43 5.89
N LEU A 153 -0.52 0.91 5.93
CA LEU A 153 0.62 1.75 5.60
C LEU A 153 1.83 1.42 6.50
N SER A 154 1.61 1.38 7.82
CA SER A 154 2.65 1.06 8.79
C SER A 154 3.21 -0.36 8.60
N ALA A 155 2.33 -1.35 8.43
CA ALA A 155 2.73 -2.74 8.23
C ALA A 155 3.55 -2.94 6.95
N ALA A 156 3.16 -2.25 5.86
CA ALA A 156 3.86 -2.34 4.59
C ALA A 156 5.24 -1.68 4.63
N VAL A 157 5.38 -0.53 5.29
CA VAL A 157 6.66 0.16 5.46
C VAL A 157 7.61 -0.61 6.37
N CYS A 158 7.11 -1.21 7.46
CA CYS A 158 7.93 -2.00 8.37
C CYS A 158 8.48 -3.30 7.75
N ALA A 159 7.89 -3.76 6.64
CA ALA A 159 8.31 -4.98 5.95
C ALA A 159 9.30 -4.70 4.78
N LEU A 160 9.65 -3.45 4.53
CA LEU A 160 10.60 -3.02 3.50
C LEU A 160 12.00 -2.88 4.06
#